data_09fa5e340a9518d54e5510ed82a4cc4e
#
_entry.id   09fa5e340a9518d54e5510ed82a4cc4e
#
_cell.length_a   1.000
_cell.length_b   1.000
_cell.length_c   1.000
_cell.angle_alpha   90.00
_cell.angle_beta   90.00
_cell.angle_gamma   90.00
#
_symmetry.space_group_name_H-M   'P 1'
#
loop_
_entity.id
_entity.type
_entity.pdbx_description
1 polymer ?
#
loop_
_entity_poly.entity_id
_entity_poly.type
_entity_poly.pdbx_seq_one_letter_code
_entity_poly.pdbx_strand_id
1 'polypeptide(L)'
;MNKLSKFLKDWMLPIGMATGACLYLVYHNIPAIHPAGGFLLKAVHVIQPALLFLMLYLTFCRIEPKQLRPHRWQWWLILLQTGTFSLTALAALLLPEGDARTVLESLMICLICPTATAASVITDKLGGDIAGVITYTILINMATAVAVPVFVPLLHPSASAGFTQAFTLILAKVFPLLICPCLLAWMTRYMAPRLHRKLIRHTDLPFRIWAVALTLAILMTTRAIIH
;
A
#
# COMPACT_ATOMS: atom_id res chain seq x y z
N MET A 1 -9.34 10.82 -29.72
CA MET A 1 -9.67 10.29 -28.38
C MET A 1 -11.00 10.89 -27.99
N ASN A 2 -12.05 10.08 -27.81
CA ASN A 2 -13.40 10.57 -27.50
C ASN A 2 -13.42 11.27 -26.13
N LYS A 3 -14.21 12.35 -25.99
CA LYS A 3 -14.39 13.11 -24.72
C LYS A 3 -14.71 12.17 -23.55
N LEU A 4 -15.48 11.11 -23.79
CA LEU A 4 -15.83 10.08 -22.80
C LEU A 4 -14.62 9.29 -22.31
N SER A 5 -13.69 8.93 -23.20
CA SER A 5 -12.48 8.17 -22.80
C SER A 5 -11.51 9.04 -21.96
N LYS A 6 -11.48 10.35 -22.22
CA LYS A 6 -10.70 11.29 -21.40
C LYS A 6 -11.35 11.44 -20.04
N PHE A 7 -12.66 11.64 -19.98
CA PHE A 7 -13.42 11.74 -18.72
C PHE A 7 -13.25 10.47 -17.86
N LEU A 8 -13.42 9.27 -18.44
CA LEU A 8 -13.22 8.01 -17.72
C LEU A 8 -11.78 7.85 -17.19
N LYS A 9 -10.80 8.37 -17.92
CA LYS A 9 -9.39 8.31 -17.51
C LYS A 9 -9.08 9.28 -16.35
N ASP A 10 -9.69 10.45 -16.37
CA ASP A 10 -9.50 11.48 -15.36
C ASP A 10 -10.27 11.14 -14.06
N TRP A 11 -11.43 10.48 -14.17
CA TRP A 11 -12.30 10.08 -13.06
C TRP A 11 -12.18 8.60 -12.66
N MET A 12 -11.16 7.90 -13.15
CA MET A 12 -11.00 6.46 -12.95
C MET A 12 -10.92 6.07 -11.47
N LEU A 13 -10.33 6.90 -10.60
CA LEU A 13 -10.23 6.63 -9.17
C LEU A 13 -11.57 6.76 -8.44
N PRO A 14 -12.28 7.91 -8.50
CA PRO A 14 -13.61 8.03 -7.91
C PRO A 14 -14.58 6.97 -8.42
N ILE A 15 -14.53 6.66 -9.73
CA ILE A 15 -15.36 5.62 -10.35
C ILE A 15 -14.99 4.24 -9.77
N GLY A 16 -13.71 3.92 -9.64
CA GLY A 16 -13.25 2.66 -9.03
C GLY A 16 -13.71 2.50 -7.58
N MET A 17 -13.61 3.57 -6.78
CA MET A 17 -14.07 3.59 -5.40
C MET A 17 -15.60 3.39 -5.31
N ALA A 18 -16.36 4.15 -6.07
CA ALA A 18 -17.82 4.04 -6.12
C ALA A 18 -18.25 2.64 -6.60
N THR A 19 -17.59 2.11 -7.63
CA THR A 19 -17.87 0.77 -8.16
C THR A 19 -17.59 -0.32 -7.11
N GLY A 20 -16.50 -0.23 -6.35
CA GLY A 20 -16.18 -1.18 -5.29
C GLY A 20 -17.23 -1.20 -4.19
N ALA A 21 -17.68 -0.04 -3.73
CA ALA A 21 -18.74 0.09 -2.74
C ALA A 21 -20.09 -0.42 -3.28
N CYS A 22 -20.48 -0.01 -4.49
CA CYS A 22 -21.72 -0.46 -5.12
C CYS A 22 -21.74 -1.97 -5.35
N LEU A 23 -20.65 -2.57 -5.82
CA LEU A 23 -20.55 -4.03 -6.02
C LEU A 23 -20.79 -4.79 -4.72
N TYR A 24 -20.25 -4.30 -3.59
CA TYR A 24 -20.51 -4.94 -2.31
C TYR A 24 -21.96 -4.76 -1.85
N LEU A 25 -22.54 -3.57 -1.99
CA LEU A 25 -23.94 -3.32 -1.65
C LEU A 25 -24.90 -4.19 -2.48
N VAL A 26 -24.64 -4.35 -3.77
CA VAL A 26 -25.38 -5.24 -4.65
C VAL A 26 -25.25 -6.70 -4.19
N TYR A 27 -24.03 -7.15 -3.87
CA TYR A 27 -23.79 -8.47 -3.32
C TYR A 27 -24.56 -8.69 -2.00
N HIS A 28 -24.56 -7.70 -1.12
CA HIS A 28 -25.24 -7.79 0.19
C HIS A 28 -26.76 -7.88 0.04
N ASN A 29 -27.35 -7.17 -0.92
CA ASN A 29 -28.81 -7.12 -1.14
C ASN A 29 -29.37 -8.28 -1.97
N ILE A 30 -28.54 -9.10 -2.63
CA ILE A 30 -28.98 -10.19 -3.49
C ILE A 30 -28.61 -11.55 -2.87
N PRO A 31 -29.55 -12.24 -2.15
CA PRO A 31 -29.28 -13.51 -1.49
C PRO A 31 -28.81 -14.62 -2.44
N ALA A 32 -29.22 -14.57 -3.71
CA ALA A 32 -28.86 -15.57 -4.72
C ALA A 32 -27.34 -15.65 -5.00
N ILE A 33 -26.57 -14.60 -4.67
CA ILE A 33 -25.12 -14.54 -4.92
C ILE A 33 -24.31 -14.95 -3.67
N HIS A 34 -24.95 -15.07 -2.50
CA HIS A 34 -24.28 -15.43 -1.24
C HIS A 34 -23.48 -16.76 -1.28
N PRO A 35 -23.92 -17.82 -1.97
CA PRO A 35 -23.14 -19.07 -2.05
C PRO A 35 -21.77 -18.90 -2.71
N ALA A 36 -21.64 -17.93 -3.63
CA ALA A 36 -20.38 -17.62 -4.31
C ALA A 36 -19.43 -16.77 -3.44
N GLY A 37 -19.89 -16.22 -2.32
CA GLY A 37 -19.15 -15.29 -1.48
C GLY A 37 -17.86 -15.87 -0.92
N GLY A 38 -17.87 -17.12 -0.49
CA GLY A 38 -16.67 -17.79 0.01
C GLY A 38 -15.56 -17.94 -1.03
N PHE A 39 -15.92 -18.24 -2.28
CA PHE A 39 -14.97 -18.32 -3.40
C PHE A 39 -14.47 -16.93 -3.81
N LEU A 40 -15.38 -15.97 -3.95
CA LEU A 40 -15.02 -14.58 -4.29
C LEU A 40 -14.07 -13.96 -3.30
N LEU A 41 -14.27 -14.19 -2.00
CA LEU A 41 -13.38 -13.69 -0.95
C LEU A 41 -11.99 -14.30 -1.03
N LYS A 42 -11.89 -15.61 -1.19
CA LYS A 42 -10.60 -16.30 -1.37
C LYS A 42 -9.89 -15.76 -2.63
N ALA A 43 -10.62 -15.57 -3.71
CA ALA A 43 -10.10 -15.01 -4.95
C ALA A 43 -9.55 -13.58 -4.74
N VAL A 44 -10.28 -12.71 -4.08
CA VAL A 44 -9.83 -11.33 -3.80
C VAL A 44 -8.59 -11.33 -2.91
N HIS A 45 -8.51 -12.16 -1.88
CA HIS A 45 -7.34 -12.27 -1.01
C HIS A 45 -6.06 -12.69 -1.75
N VAL A 46 -6.17 -13.42 -2.85
CA VAL A 46 -5.02 -13.80 -3.70
C VAL A 46 -4.76 -12.78 -4.80
N ILE A 47 -5.81 -12.28 -5.44
CA ILE A 47 -5.70 -11.37 -6.59
C ILE A 47 -5.19 -10.00 -6.14
N GLN A 48 -5.63 -9.48 -5.00
CA GLN A 48 -5.25 -8.14 -4.53
C GLN A 48 -3.73 -8.00 -4.29
N PRO A 49 -3.04 -8.88 -3.54
CA PRO A 49 -1.58 -8.83 -3.42
C PRO A 49 -0.86 -9.03 -4.76
N ALA A 50 -1.39 -9.89 -5.64
CA ALA A 50 -0.82 -10.12 -6.96
C ALA A 50 -0.89 -8.86 -7.85
N LEU A 51 -2.01 -8.12 -7.80
CA LEU A 51 -2.15 -6.85 -8.51
C LEU A 51 -1.19 -5.79 -7.96
N LEU A 52 -1.04 -5.70 -6.63
CA LEU A 52 -0.07 -4.80 -6.00
C LEU A 52 1.37 -5.14 -6.40
N PHE A 53 1.71 -6.42 -6.39
CA PHE A 53 3.01 -6.91 -6.84
C PHE A 53 3.27 -6.54 -8.31
N LEU A 54 2.31 -6.81 -9.19
CA LEU A 54 2.43 -6.51 -10.62
C LEU A 54 2.54 -5.00 -10.88
N MET A 55 1.78 -4.18 -10.15
CA MET A 55 1.86 -2.73 -10.22
C MET A 55 3.26 -2.22 -9.82
N LEU A 56 3.79 -2.70 -8.68
CA LEU A 56 5.14 -2.35 -8.23
C LEU A 56 6.20 -2.81 -9.22
N TYR A 57 6.11 -4.04 -9.72
CA TYR A 57 7.02 -4.56 -10.73
C TYR A 57 7.09 -3.67 -11.98
N LEU A 58 5.93 -3.27 -12.50
CA LEU A 58 5.87 -2.38 -13.69
C LEU A 58 6.42 -0.98 -13.38
N THR A 59 6.19 -0.49 -12.18
CA THR A 59 6.73 0.81 -11.75
C THR A 59 8.25 0.77 -11.61
N PHE A 60 8.79 -0.29 -10.98
CA PHE A 60 10.24 -0.47 -10.86
C PHE A 60 10.95 -0.72 -12.19
N CYS A 61 10.28 -1.32 -13.19
CA CYS A 61 10.83 -1.44 -14.53
C CYS A 61 11.19 -0.09 -15.15
N ARG A 62 10.56 1.01 -14.74
CA ARG A 62 10.78 2.35 -15.28
C ARG A 62 11.92 3.10 -14.62
N ILE A 63 12.37 2.65 -13.44
CA ILE A 63 13.35 3.33 -12.62
C ILE A 63 14.70 2.65 -12.77
N GLU A 64 15.74 3.47 -12.90
CA GLU A 64 17.11 2.96 -12.85
C GLU A 64 17.58 2.84 -11.41
N PRO A 65 18.32 1.76 -11.05
CA PRO A 65 18.88 1.61 -9.71
C PRO A 65 19.69 2.79 -9.24
N LYS A 66 20.37 3.47 -10.19
CA LYS A 66 21.19 4.66 -9.92
C LYS A 66 20.38 5.90 -9.51
N GLN A 67 19.08 5.93 -9.85
CA GLN A 67 18.16 7.03 -9.51
C GLN A 67 17.60 6.91 -8.09
N LEU A 68 17.68 5.73 -7.47
CA LEU A 68 17.26 5.49 -6.09
C LEU A 68 18.30 6.05 -5.10
N ARG A 69 18.43 7.36 -5.05
CA ARG A 69 19.32 8.05 -4.12
C ARG A 69 18.50 8.79 -3.07
N PRO A 70 18.83 8.62 -1.77
CA PRO A 70 18.17 9.38 -0.72
C PRO A 70 18.40 10.88 -0.88
N HIS A 71 17.34 11.66 -0.82
CA HIS A 71 17.38 13.12 -0.83
C HIS A 71 17.17 13.68 0.57
N ARG A 72 17.68 14.89 0.86
CA ARG A 72 17.55 15.52 2.18
C ARG A 72 16.12 15.66 2.66
N TRP A 73 15.17 15.98 1.78
CA TRP A 73 13.75 16.12 2.13
C TRP A 73 13.11 14.82 2.64
N GLN A 74 13.59 13.66 2.18
CA GLN A 74 13.09 12.35 2.60
C GLN A 74 13.41 12.08 4.07
N TRP A 75 14.62 12.44 4.52
CA TRP A 75 15.02 12.29 5.91
C TRP A 75 14.17 13.15 6.84
N TRP A 76 13.83 14.38 6.43
CA TRP A 76 12.94 15.25 7.19
C TRP A 76 11.54 14.65 7.32
N LEU A 77 10.99 14.10 6.24
CA LEU A 77 9.67 13.45 6.27
C LEU A 77 9.67 12.18 7.13
N ILE A 78 10.72 11.35 7.04
CA ILE A 78 10.86 10.16 7.87
C ILE A 78 10.93 10.55 9.35
N LEU A 79 11.72 11.54 9.69
CA LEU A 79 11.87 12.03 11.06
C LEU A 79 10.57 12.64 11.58
N LEU A 80 9.85 13.39 10.76
CA LEU A 80 8.54 13.94 11.12
C LEU A 80 7.53 12.80 11.36
N GLN A 81 7.43 11.85 10.45
CA GLN A 81 6.47 10.74 10.51
C GLN A 81 6.76 9.79 11.67
N THR A 82 8.01 9.34 11.83
CA THR A 82 8.40 8.47 12.95
C THR A 82 8.40 9.22 14.28
N GLY A 83 8.71 10.51 14.28
CA GLY A 83 8.65 11.35 15.48
C GLY A 83 7.23 11.58 15.98
N THR A 84 6.29 11.91 15.07
CA THR A 84 4.87 12.06 15.44
C THR A 84 4.26 10.74 15.89
N PHE A 85 4.61 9.63 15.24
CA PHE A 85 4.23 8.28 15.68
C PHE A 85 4.73 7.98 17.10
N SER A 86 6.03 8.23 17.38
CA SER A 86 6.63 7.97 18.69
C SER A 86 6.02 8.85 19.78
N LEU A 87 5.73 10.13 19.47
CA LEU A 87 5.05 11.04 20.40
C LEU A 87 3.64 10.57 20.73
N THR A 88 2.86 10.15 19.74
CA THR A 88 1.50 9.63 19.99
C THR A 88 1.52 8.31 20.74
N ALA A 89 2.51 7.43 20.48
CA ALA A 89 2.71 6.21 21.23
C ALA A 89 3.04 6.47 22.71
N LEU A 90 3.96 7.41 22.98
CA LEU A 90 4.30 7.82 24.34
C LEU A 90 3.12 8.48 25.07
N ALA A 91 2.35 9.33 24.37
CA ALA A 91 1.14 9.92 24.92
C ALA A 91 0.09 8.84 25.28
N ALA A 92 -0.08 7.82 24.45
CA ALA A 92 -0.98 6.70 24.71
C ALA A 92 -0.53 5.88 25.95
N LEU A 93 0.79 5.71 26.18
CA LEU A 93 1.33 5.03 27.35
C LEU A 93 1.05 5.78 28.67
N LEU A 94 0.94 7.11 28.62
CA LEU A 94 0.68 7.95 29.80
C LEU A 94 -0.80 7.97 30.20
N LEU A 95 -1.71 7.52 29.30
CA LEU A 95 -3.15 7.50 29.56
C LEU A 95 -3.59 6.15 30.14
N PRO A 96 -4.57 6.15 31.07
CA PRO A 96 -5.22 4.92 31.53
C PRO A 96 -6.01 4.27 30.37
N GLU A 97 -6.28 2.99 30.49
CA GLU A 97 -7.10 2.26 29.53
C GLU A 97 -8.49 2.90 29.44
N GLY A 98 -8.92 3.23 28.20
CA GLY A 98 -10.19 3.90 27.92
C GLY A 98 -10.24 4.46 26.51
N ASP A 99 -11.35 5.13 26.19
CA ASP A 99 -11.63 5.65 24.83
C ASP A 99 -10.54 6.61 24.33
N ALA A 100 -10.02 7.47 25.20
CA ALA A 100 -8.96 8.43 24.84
C ALA A 100 -7.66 7.73 24.41
N ARG A 101 -7.27 6.65 25.11
CA ARG A 101 -6.11 5.83 24.74
C ARG A 101 -6.36 5.12 23.41
N THR A 102 -7.54 4.54 23.21
CA THR A 102 -7.91 3.86 21.95
C THR A 102 -7.86 4.82 20.76
N VAL A 103 -8.30 6.07 20.93
CA VAL A 103 -8.19 7.11 19.88
C VAL A 103 -6.74 7.42 19.55
N LEU A 104 -5.86 7.57 20.57
CA LEU A 104 -4.44 7.83 20.34
C LEU A 104 -3.73 6.64 19.69
N GLU A 105 -4.04 5.41 20.08
CA GLU A 105 -3.51 4.20 19.44
C GLU A 105 -3.95 4.10 17.97
N SER A 106 -5.21 4.42 17.68
CA SER A 106 -5.71 4.49 16.31
C SER A 106 -5.00 5.56 15.48
N LEU A 107 -4.80 6.76 16.07
CA LEU A 107 -4.05 7.85 15.45
C LEU A 107 -2.59 7.44 15.20
N MET A 108 -1.95 6.78 16.16
CA MET A 108 -0.60 6.26 16.04
C MET A 108 -0.47 5.30 14.84
N ILE A 109 -1.40 4.35 14.69
CA ILE A 109 -1.41 3.41 13.55
C ILE A 109 -1.59 4.16 12.23
N CYS A 110 -2.47 5.17 12.18
CA CYS A 110 -2.65 5.99 10.98
C CYS A 110 -1.39 6.78 10.61
N LEU A 111 -0.67 7.32 11.60
CA LEU A 111 0.55 8.12 11.39
C LEU A 111 1.72 7.28 10.87
N ILE A 112 1.87 6.04 11.37
CA ILE A 112 2.96 5.16 10.93
C ILE A 112 2.63 4.44 9.63
N CYS A 113 1.38 4.49 9.16
CA CYS A 113 1.00 3.85 7.91
C CYS A 113 1.95 4.30 6.79
N PRO A 114 2.71 3.38 6.18
CA PRO A 114 3.70 3.75 5.19
C PRO A 114 3.02 4.33 3.96
N THR A 115 3.75 5.20 3.26
CA THR A 115 3.28 5.81 2.02
C THR A 115 2.77 4.74 1.07
N ALA A 116 1.54 4.88 0.63
CA ALA A 116 0.89 3.92 -0.24
C ALA A 116 1.69 3.79 -1.56
N THR A 117 1.83 2.56 -2.04
CA THR A 117 2.44 2.26 -3.35
C THR A 117 1.77 3.04 -4.49
N ALA A 118 0.52 3.43 -4.31
CA ALA A 118 -0.23 4.33 -5.17
C ALA A 118 0.45 5.70 -5.38
N ALA A 119 1.19 6.21 -4.39
CA ALA A 119 1.85 7.51 -4.48
C ALA A 119 2.81 7.59 -5.69
N SER A 120 3.59 6.53 -5.93
CA SER A 120 4.49 6.47 -7.09
C SER A 120 3.75 6.51 -8.43
N VAL A 121 2.60 5.85 -8.49
CA VAL A 121 1.76 5.79 -9.71
C VAL A 121 1.07 7.14 -9.98
N ILE A 122 0.61 7.81 -8.92
CA ILE A 122 0.01 9.15 -9.03
C ILE A 122 1.09 10.16 -9.41
N THR A 123 2.27 10.09 -8.79
CA THR A 123 3.41 10.97 -9.11
C THR A 123 3.83 10.83 -10.57
N ASP A 124 3.89 9.59 -11.10
CA ASP A 124 4.13 9.33 -12.53
C ASP A 124 3.08 10.03 -13.41
N LYS A 125 1.82 9.94 -13.01
CA LYS A 125 0.70 10.55 -13.74
C LYS A 125 0.77 12.07 -13.76
N LEU A 126 1.28 12.67 -12.69
CA LEU A 126 1.46 14.12 -12.54
C LEU A 126 2.79 14.61 -13.14
N GLY A 127 3.63 13.72 -13.67
CA GLY A 127 4.94 14.08 -14.24
C GLY A 127 6.00 14.43 -13.18
N GLY A 128 5.84 13.95 -11.93
CA GLY A 128 6.77 14.20 -10.83
C GLY A 128 7.92 13.18 -10.74
N ASP A 129 8.75 13.34 -9.72
CA ASP A 129 9.91 12.46 -9.46
C ASP A 129 9.49 11.11 -8.85
N ILE A 130 9.27 10.13 -9.71
CA ILE A 130 8.91 8.76 -9.33
C ILE A 130 10.02 8.10 -8.49
N ALA A 131 11.29 8.31 -8.88
CA ALA A 131 12.43 7.67 -8.23
C ALA A 131 12.57 8.17 -6.78
N GLY A 132 12.37 9.46 -6.55
CA GLY A 132 12.36 10.06 -5.22
C GLY A 132 11.22 9.50 -4.36
N VAL A 133 9.99 9.39 -4.89
CA VAL A 133 8.85 8.82 -4.13
C VAL A 133 9.06 7.35 -3.81
N ILE A 134 9.61 6.56 -4.72
CA ILE A 134 9.89 5.15 -4.45
C ILE A 134 11.01 5.00 -3.42
N THR A 135 12.07 5.80 -3.52
CA THR A 135 13.15 5.80 -2.51
C THR A 135 12.58 6.13 -1.12
N TYR A 136 11.74 7.16 -1.03
CA TYR A 136 11.04 7.48 0.21
C TYR A 136 10.17 6.32 0.71
N THR A 137 9.41 5.68 -0.17
CA THR A 137 8.56 4.54 0.18
C THR A 137 9.37 3.38 0.75
N ILE A 138 10.54 3.07 0.18
CA ILE A 138 11.44 2.04 0.71
C ILE A 138 11.93 2.42 2.11
N LEU A 139 12.43 3.64 2.27
CA LEU A 139 12.99 4.12 3.53
C LEU A 139 11.96 4.16 4.66
N ILE A 140 10.74 4.67 4.38
CA ILE A 140 9.69 4.73 5.39
C ILE A 140 9.16 3.35 5.77
N ASN A 141 9.09 2.39 4.84
CA ASN A 141 8.74 1.01 5.16
C ASN A 141 9.78 0.36 6.08
N MET A 142 11.07 0.63 5.86
CA MET A 142 12.14 0.15 6.75
C MET A 142 12.03 0.79 8.13
N ALA A 143 11.79 2.10 8.21
CA ALA A 143 11.58 2.81 9.47
C ALA A 143 10.36 2.25 10.23
N THR A 144 9.24 2.00 9.53
CA THR A 144 8.03 1.40 10.09
C THR A 144 8.27 -0.02 10.61
N ALA A 145 9.03 -0.83 9.85
CA ALA A 145 9.36 -2.21 10.23
C ALA A 145 10.17 -2.29 11.54
N VAL A 146 10.89 -1.22 11.88
CA VAL A 146 11.61 -1.11 13.16
C VAL A 146 10.71 -0.48 14.24
N ALA A 147 10.03 0.62 13.92
CA ALA A 147 9.26 1.38 14.90
C ALA A 147 8.04 0.61 15.46
N VAL A 148 7.29 -0.08 14.61
CA VAL A 148 6.07 -0.81 15.03
C VAL A 148 6.37 -1.91 16.05
N PRO A 149 7.35 -2.82 15.83
CA PRO A 149 7.68 -3.85 16.83
C PRO A 149 8.26 -3.31 18.15
N VAL A 150 8.75 -2.07 18.17
CA VAL A 150 9.22 -1.42 19.40
C VAL A 150 8.03 -0.91 20.22
N PHE A 151 7.13 -0.15 19.63
CA PHE A 151 6.09 0.57 20.36
C PHE A 151 4.82 -0.27 20.61
N VAL A 152 4.41 -1.16 19.69
CA VAL A 152 3.18 -1.95 19.85
C VAL A 152 3.24 -2.90 21.05
N PRO A 153 4.33 -3.65 21.31
CA PRO A 153 4.42 -4.48 22.50
C PRO A 153 4.48 -3.70 23.82
N LEU A 154 4.96 -2.45 23.80
CA LEU A 154 4.94 -1.57 24.98
C LEU A 154 3.52 -1.15 25.36
N LEU A 155 2.65 -0.94 24.38
CA LEU A 155 1.25 -0.59 24.60
C LEU A 155 0.39 -1.79 24.98
N HIS A 156 0.68 -2.97 24.41
CA HIS A 156 -0.08 -4.20 24.63
C HIS A 156 0.85 -5.37 25.02
N PRO A 157 1.37 -5.42 26.24
CA PRO A 157 2.31 -6.47 26.68
C PRO A 157 1.70 -7.89 26.63
N SER A 158 0.39 -8.00 26.86
CA SER A 158 -0.34 -9.27 26.86
C SER A 158 -0.62 -9.85 25.46
N ALA A 159 -0.62 -9.00 24.43
CA ALA A 159 -0.83 -9.41 23.04
C ALA A 159 0.48 -9.71 22.29
N SER A 160 1.63 -9.54 22.95
CA SER A 160 2.91 -9.52 22.27
C SER A 160 3.51 -10.91 22.08
N ALA A 161 3.49 -11.37 20.85
CA ALA A 161 4.67 -12.04 20.32
C ALA A 161 5.88 -11.13 20.61
N GLY A 162 6.97 -11.66 21.18
CA GLY A 162 8.14 -10.85 21.52
C GLY A 162 8.62 -10.00 20.33
N PHE A 163 9.36 -8.92 20.61
CA PHE A 163 9.90 -8.01 19.58
C PHE A 163 10.41 -8.75 18.33
N THR A 164 11.19 -9.81 18.53
CA THR A 164 11.78 -10.60 17.44
C THR A 164 10.72 -11.25 16.53
N GLN A 165 9.65 -11.78 17.12
CA GLN A 165 8.56 -12.38 16.34
C GLN A 165 7.78 -11.34 15.56
N ALA A 166 7.41 -10.22 16.20
CA ALA A 166 6.69 -9.13 15.55
C ALA A 166 7.53 -8.51 14.42
N PHE A 167 8.80 -8.24 14.67
CA PHE A 167 9.75 -7.73 13.68
C PHE A 167 9.89 -8.68 12.50
N THR A 168 10.14 -9.97 12.75
CA THR A 168 10.30 -10.99 11.70
C THR A 168 9.02 -11.12 10.88
N LEU A 169 7.85 -11.09 11.52
CA LEU A 169 6.57 -11.24 10.84
C LEU A 169 6.24 -10.04 9.93
N ILE A 170 6.52 -8.82 10.40
CA ILE A 170 6.37 -7.59 9.60
C ILE A 170 7.36 -7.63 8.43
N LEU A 171 8.62 -7.92 8.71
CA LEU A 171 9.66 -7.98 7.70
C LEU A 171 9.35 -9.05 6.65
N ALA A 172 8.93 -10.25 7.07
CA ALA A 172 8.56 -11.34 6.17
C ALA A 172 7.35 -11.04 5.28
N LYS A 173 6.43 -10.16 5.72
CA LYS A 173 5.28 -9.73 4.90
C LYS A 173 5.60 -8.55 3.99
N VAL A 174 6.26 -7.53 4.51
CA VAL A 174 6.49 -6.26 3.78
C VAL A 174 7.67 -6.38 2.82
N PHE A 175 8.74 -7.04 3.25
CA PHE A 175 9.99 -7.13 2.50
C PHE A 175 9.83 -7.85 1.15
N PRO A 176 9.20 -9.05 1.08
CA PRO A 176 8.98 -9.71 -0.20
C PRO A 176 8.08 -8.89 -1.13
N LEU A 177 7.02 -8.26 -0.59
CA LEU A 177 6.09 -7.48 -1.40
C LEU A 177 6.75 -6.26 -2.04
N LEU A 178 7.76 -5.68 -1.42
CA LEU A 178 8.46 -4.49 -1.90
C LEU A 178 9.74 -4.84 -2.67
N ILE A 179 10.57 -5.74 -2.13
CA ILE A 179 11.89 -6.04 -2.68
C ILE A 179 11.82 -7.04 -3.84
N CYS A 180 10.95 -8.06 -3.78
CA CYS A 180 10.85 -9.04 -4.87
C CYS A 180 10.47 -8.41 -6.21
N PRO A 181 9.44 -7.53 -6.32
CA PRO A 181 9.14 -6.89 -7.59
C PRO A 181 10.26 -5.97 -8.08
N CYS A 182 11.01 -5.33 -7.16
CA CYS A 182 12.18 -4.52 -7.49
C CYS A 182 13.30 -5.36 -8.11
N LEU A 183 13.70 -6.44 -7.45
CA LEU A 183 14.73 -7.37 -7.95
C LEU A 183 14.32 -8.00 -9.29
N LEU A 184 13.06 -8.43 -9.40
CA LEU A 184 12.52 -9.00 -10.62
C LEU A 184 12.55 -8.00 -11.78
N ALA A 185 12.21 -6.73 -11.53
CA ALA A 185 12.26 -5.66 -12.51
C ALA A 185 13.69 -5.41 -13.02
N TRP A 186 14.67 -5.41 -12.11
CA TRP A 186 16.07 -5.28 -12.48
C TRP A 186 16.60 -6.50 -13.22
N MET A 187 16.24 -7.72 -12.77
CA MET A 187 16.56 -8.94 -13.52
C MET A 187 16.00 -8.87 -14.94
N THR A 188 14.72 -8.50 -15.08
CA THR A 188 14.09 -8.38 -16.40
C THR A 188 14.80 -7.33 -17.28
N ARG A 189 15.25 -6.23 -16.68
CA ARG A 189 16.00 -5.18 -17.39
C ARG A 189 17.31 -5.71 -17.97
N TYR A 190 18.09 -6.47 -17.18
CA TYR A 190 19.41 -6.95 -17.58
C TYR A 190 19.37 -8.26 -18.39
N MET A 191 18.47 -9.20 -18.04
CA MET A 191 18.42 -10.52 -18.67
C MET A 191 17.49 -10.57 -19.89
N ALA A 192 16.40 -9.76 -19.89
CA ALA A 192 15.40 -9.77 -20.94
C ALA A 192 15.09 -8.36 -21.49
N PRO A 193 16.05 -7.66 -22.12
CA PRO A 193 15.90 -6.27 -22.54
C PRO A 193 14.79 -6.06 -23.58
N ARG A 194 14.43 -7.10 -24.34
CA ARG A 194 13.30 -7.05 -25.30
C ARG A 194 11.96 -6.97 -24.56
N LEU A 195 11.78 -7.78 -23.52
CA LEU A 195 10.58 -7.79 -22.67
C LEU A 195 10.47 -6.48 -21.89
N HIS A 196 11.58 -6.02 -21.30
CA HIS A 196 11.66 -4.76 -20.57
C HIS A 196 11.18 -3.57 -21.43
N ARG A 197 11.70 -3.42 -22.66
CA ARG A 197 11.27 -2.38 -23.61
C ARG A 197 9.78 -2.45 -23.94
N LYS A 198 9.20 -3.64 -24.04
CA LYS A 198 7.76 -3.83 -24.28
C LYS A 198 6.93 -3.39 -23.09
N LEU A 199 7.37 -3.71 -21.87
CA LEU A 199 6.68 -3.33 -20.62
C LEU A 199 6.69 -1.81 -20.39
N ILE A 200 7.81 -1.14 -20.60
CA ILE A 200 7.95 0.32 -20.41
C ILE A 200 7.06 1.09 -21.40
N ARG A 201 6.80 0.55 -22.59
CA ARG A 201 5.98 1.21 -23.62
C ARG A 201 4.54 1.49 -23.14
N HIS A 202 4.02 0.71 -22.20
CA HIS A 202 2.66 0.85 -21.66
C HIS A 202 2.66 1.68 -20.37
N THR A 203 2.78 3.01 -20.51
CA THR A 203 2.88 3.94 -19.38
C THR A 203 1.67 3.97 -18.44
N ASP A 204 0.46 3.75 -18.96
CA ASP A 204 -0.78 3.81 -18.18
C ASP A 204 -1.13 2.47 -17.46
N LEU A 205 -0.37 1.40 -17.72
CA LEU A 205 -0.70 0.07 -17.20
C LEU A 205 -0.64 -0.03 -15.65
N PRO A 206 0.39 0.50 -14.97
CA PRO A 206 0.43 0.49 -13.50
C PRO A 206 -0.77 1.21 -12.89
N PHE A 207 -1.17 2.35 -13.46
CA PHE A 207 -2.32 3.12 -12.99
C PHE A 207 -3.65 2.35 -13.13
N ARG A 208 -3.85 1.64 -14.24
CA ARG A 208 -5.06 0.82 -14.44
C ARG A 208 -5.11 -0.36 -13.47
N ILE A 209 -3.99 -1.05 -13.27
CA ILE A 209 -3.89 -2.15 -12.30
C ILE A 209 -4.17 -1.64 -10.89
N TRP A 210 -3.63 -0.47 -10.55
CA TRP A 210 -3.91 0.15 -9.25
C TRP A 210 -5.39 0.48 -9.06
N ALA A 211 -6.08 1.01 -10.08
CA ALA A 211 -7.50 1.31 -9.98
C ALA A 211 -8.34 0.05 -9.73
N VAL A 212 -7.99 -1.08 -10.37
CA VAL A 212 -8.65 -2.37 -10.11
C VAL A 212 -8.36 -2.85 -8.69
N ALA A 213 -7.10 -2.77 -8.23
CA ALA A 213 -6.72 -3.14 -6.87
C ALA A 213 -7.44 -2.27 -5.82
N LEU A 214 -7.60 -0.97 -6.08
CA LEU A 214 -8.35 -0.05 -5.24
C LEU A 214 -9.84 -0.43 -5.16
N THR A 215 -10.46 -0.75 -6.30
CA THR A 215 -11.85 -1.21 -6.35
C THR A 215 -12.06 -2.45 -5.46
N LEU A 216 -11.14 -3.42 -5.52
CA LEU A 216 -11.19 -4.61 -4.68
C LEU A 216 -10.94 -4.28 -3.18
N ALA A 217 -10.03 -3.34 -2.89
CA ALA A 217 -9.78 -2.89 -1.52
C ALA A 217 -11.00 -2.22 -0.92
N ILE A 218 -11.68 -1.32 -1.65
CA ILE A 218 -12.91 -0.66 -1.19
C ILE A 218 -14.04 -1.67 -0.99
N LEU A 219 -14.18 -2.65 -1.88
CA LEU A 219 -15.15 -3.74 -1.72
C LEU A 219 -14.95 -4.48 -0.39
N MET A 220 -13.69 -4.81 -0.05
CA MET A 220 -13.36 -5.47 1.22
C MET A 220 -13.57 -4.57 2.43
N THR A 221 -13.22 -3.29 2.33
CA THR A 221 -13.44 -2.32 3.41
C THR A 221 -14.93 -2.10 3.67
N THR A 222 -15.74 -1.96 2.61
CA THR A 222 -17.20 -1.82 2.74
C THR A 222 -17.81 -3.04 3.43
N ARG A 223 -17.31 -4.23 3.11
CA ARG A 223 -17.70 -5.45 3.82
C ARG A 223 -17.37 -5.39 5.30
N ALA A 224 -16.17 -4.97 5.67
CA ALA A 224 -15.72 -4.90 7.06
C ALA A 224 -16.50 -3.84 7.90
N ILE A 225 -17.11 -2.85 7.23
CA ILE A 225 -17.92 -1.82 7.89
C ILE A 225 -19.37 -2.33 8.13
N ILE A 226 -19.89 -3.17 7.23
CA ILE A 226 -21.29 -3.63 7.29
C ILE A 226 -21.46 -4.90 8.16
N HIS A 227 -20.40 -5.68 8.33
CA HIS A 227 -20.34 -6.88 9.16
C HIS A 227 -19.46 -6.72 10.37
#